data_adf1ba33244562b4ef936db5d80c0e38
#
_entry.id   adf1ba33244562b4ef936db5d80c0e38
#
_cell.length_a   1.000
_cell.length_b   1.000
_cell.length_c   1.000
_cell.angle_alpha   90.00
_cell.angle_beta   90.00
_cell.angle_gamma   90.00
#
_symmetry.space_group_name_H-M   'P 1'
#
loop_
_entity.id
_entity.type
_entity.pdbx_description
1 polymer ?
#
loop_
_entity_poly.entity_id
_entity_poly.type
_entity_poly.pdbx_seq_one_letter_code
_entity_poly.pdbx_strand_id
1 'polypeptide(L)'
;MSNTETKQKILDTAQELFAKHGYSNTSLRQITSAADVNLAAVSYYFGGKERLLFELVGNTLRPLNAERLRRLDALTSDHSTEDVIRCFLEPAIDILSKDNCDIPCILGQAHREQNRALQEFIAQEVRPVAARFIDAIHTTLPHLGTAEILARAEFMIGSLLHVLHSQTAIARALAPGQQRLNDNTFIAEQLIKFCTAGFSNE
;
A
#
# COMPACT_ATOMS: atom_id res chain seq x y z
N MET A 1 -17.93 25.38 -9.43
CA MET A 1 -16.93 24.31 -9.32
C MET A 1 -16.90 23.53 -10.62
N SER A 2 -15.73 23.22 -11.14
CA SER A 2 -15.60 22.35 -12.30
C SER A 2 -15.96 20.91 -11.95
N ASN A 3 -16.28 20.10 -12.96
CA ASN A 3 -16.59 18.68 -12.79
C ASN A 3 -15.45 17.91 -12.12
N THR A 4 -14.21 18.25 -12.46
CA THR A 4 -12.98 17.66 -11.89
C THR A 4 -12.75 18.07 -10.43
N GLU A 5 -13.00 19.33 -10.08
CA GLU A 5 -12.87 19.82 -8.69
C GLU A 5 -13.85 19.12 -7.75
N THR A 6 -15.10 18.92 -8.20
CA THR A 6 -16.11 18.21 -7.41
C THR A 6 -15.73 16.75 -7.18
N LYS A 7 -15.23 16.05 -8.23
CA LYS A 7 -14.77 14.67 -8.12
C LYS A 7 -13.62 14.55 -7.12
N GLN A 8 -12.63 15.45 -7.21
CA GLN A 8 -11.47 15.45 -6.30
C GLN A 8 -11.88 15.72 -4.86
N LYS A 9 -12.74 16.72 -4.62
CA LYS A 9 -13.26 17.03 -3.28
C LYS A 9 -13.95 15.84 -2.61
N ILE A 10 -14.71 15.05 -3.38
CA ILE A 10 -15.34 13.83 -2.87
C ILE A 10 -14.29 12.80 -2.49
N LEU A 11 -13.24 12.59 -3.32
CA LEU A 11 -12.16 11.66 -3.06
C LEU A 11 -11.39 12.04 -1.78
N ASP A 12 -10.97 13.30 -1.64
CA ASP A 12 -10.20 13.79 -0.50
C ASP A 12 -11.01 13.62 0.81
N THR A 13 -12.28 14.04 0.78
CA THR A 13 -13.19 13.89 1.94
C THR A 13 -13.43 12.42 2.30
N ALA A 14 -13.59 11.55 1.30
CA ALA A 14 -13.78 10.12 1.52
C ALA A 14 -12.51 9.49 2.12
N GLN A 15 -11.33 9.88 1.66
CA GLN A 15 -10.05 9.42 2.20
C GLN A 15 -9.93 9.73 3.69
N GLU A 16 -10.15 10.98 4.09
CA GLU A 16 -10.12 11.40 5.50
C GLU A 16 -11.10 10.62 6.36
N LEU A 17 -12.36 10.49 5.90
CA LEU A 17 -13.40 9.80 6.66
C LEU A 17 -13.18 8.29 6.75
N PHE A 18 -12.71 7.65 5.69
CA PHE A 18 -12.36 6.23 5.72
C PHE A 18 -11.15 5.96 6.61
N ALA A 19 -10.14 6.80 6.58
CA ALA A 19 -8.98 6.69 7.46
C ALA A 19 -9.37 6.85 8.94
N LYS A 20 -10.27 7.79 9.24
CA LYS A 20 -10.66 8.12 10.61
C LYS A 20 -11.66 7.14 11.22
N HIS A 21 -12.66 6.73 10.47
CA HIS A 21 -13.81 5.97 10.97
C HIS A 21 -13.88 4.53 10.45
N GLY A 22 -13.11 4.18 9.44
CA GLY A 22 -13.20 2.93 8.70
C GLY A 22 -14.24 2.99 7.59
N TYR A 23 -14.12 2.05 6.65
CA TYR A 23 -15.06 1.94 5.53
C TYR A 23 -16.48 1.64 6.01
N SER A 24 -16.65 0.63 6.89
CA SER A 24 -17.96 0.17 7.33
C SER A 24 -18.74 1.26 8.06
N ASN A 25 -18.08 2.09 8.87
CA ASN A 25 -18.71 3.12 9.69
C ASN A 25 -18.89 4.48 8.97
N THR A 26 -18.43 4.61 7.73
CA THR A 26 -18.58 5.84 6.94
C THR A 26 -19.72 5.68 5.95
N SER A 27 -20.71 6.57 5.97
CA SER A 27 -21.83 6.58 5.02
C SER A 27 -21.63 7.58 3.89
N LEU A 28 -22.28 7.35 2.74
CA LEU A 28 -22.28 8.33 1.64
C LEU A 28 -22.84 9.70 2.05
N ARG A 29 -23.81 9.73 2.97
CA ARG A 29 -24.36 11.00 3.50
C ARG A 29 -23.34 11.79 4.29
N GLN A 30 -22.49 11.13 5.09
CA GLN A 30 -21.41 11.81 5.80
C GLN A 30 -20.39 12.38 4.82
N ILE A 31 -19.99 11.60 3.79
CA ILE A 31 -19.06 12.07 2.77
C ILE A 31 -19.64 13.28 2.02
N THR A 32 -20.88 13.20 1.55
CA THR A 32 -21.48 14.29 0.78
C THR A 32 -21.73 15.54 1.61
N SER A 33 -22.12 15.38 2.89
CA SER A 33 -22.28 16.51 3.82
C SER A 33 -20.96 17.19 4.11
N ALA A 34 -19.88 16.43 4.36
CA ALA A 34 -18.57 16.99 4.64
C ALA A 34 -17.92 17.60 3.38
N ALA A 35 -18.16 17.02 2.21
CA ALA A 35 -17.71 17.57 0.93
C ALA A 35 -18.59 18.72 0.40
N ASP A 36 -19.70 19.03 1.08
CA ASP A 36 -20.67 20.04 0.62
C ASP A 36 -21.11 19.80 -0.85
N VAL A 37 -21.55 18.58 -1.13
CA VAL A 37 -22.04 18.15 -2.45
C VAL A 37 -23.35 17.37 -2.33
N ASN A 38 -24.10 17.28 -3.44
CA ASN A 38 -25.32 16.47 -3.47
C ASN A 38 -24.97 14.96 -3.52
N LEU A 39 -25.80 14.14 -2.86
CA LEU A 39 -25.66 12.66 -2.89
C LEU A 39 -25.67 12.11 -4.33
N ALA A 40 -26.44 12.72 -5.23
CA ALA A 40 -26.45 12.36 -6.65
C ALA A 40 -25.07 12.49 -7.31
N ALA A 41 -24.21 13.40 -6.84
CA ALA A 41 -22.86 13.57 -7.38
C ALA A 41 -22.00 12.32 -7.15
N VAL A 42 -22.06 11.70 -5.95
CA VAL A 42 -21.30 10.47 -5.69
C VAL A 42 -21.78 9.33 -6.57
N SER A 43 -23.09 9.19 -6.74
CA SER A 43 -23.66 8.18 -7.65
C SER A 43 -23.26 8.44 -9.10
N TYR A 44 -23.21 9.69 -9.52
CA TYR A 44 -22.83 10.09 -10.87
C TYR A 44 -21.35 9.82 -11.15
N TYR A 45 -20.44 10.23 -10.25
CA TYR A 45 -18.98 10.08 -10.47
C TYR A 45 -18.46 8.68 -10.21
N PHE A 46 -19.01 7.98 -9.22
CA PHE A 46 -18.43 6.74 -8.71
C PHE A 46 -19.39 5.55 -8.75
N GLY A 47 -20.70 5.79 -8.91
CA GLY A 47 -21.69 4.71 -8.89
C GLY A 47 -21.98 4.13 -7.49
N GLY A 48 -21.31 4.63 -6.42
CA GLY A 48 -21.56 4.21 -5.05
C GLY A 48 -20.31 4.19 -4.17
N LYS A 49 -20.48 3.82 -2.89
CA LYS A 49 -19.44 3.85 -1.85
C LYS A 49 -18.28 2.88 -2.14
N GLU A 50 -18.59 1.70 -2.63
CA GLU A 50 -17.58 0.68 -2.93
C GLU A 50 -16.67 1.11 -4.08
N ARG A 51 -17.25 1.59 -5.18
CA ARG A 51 -16.46 2.10 -6.31
C ARG A 51 -15.67 3.36 -5.97
N LEU A 52 -16.19 4.21 -5.07
CA LEU A 52 -15.46 5.35 -4.54
C LEU A 52 -14.22 4.89 -3.77
N LEU A 53 -14.32 3.84 -2.95
CA LEU A 53 -13.17 3.23 -2.27
C LEU A 53 -12.17 2.64 -3.26
N PHE A 54 -12.64 1.93 -4.29
CA PHE A 54 -11.76 1.35 -5.32
C PHE A 54 -11.02 2.42 -6.12
N GLU A 55 -11.69 3.50 -6.47
CA GLU A 55 -11.05 4.63 -7.17
C GLU A 55 -9.97 5.27 -6.28
N LEU A 56 -10.27 5.49 -5.01
CA LEU A 56 -9.34 6.07 -4.05
C LEU A 56 -8.09 5.19 -3.86
N VAL A 57 -8.27 3.89 -3.63
CA VAL A 57 -7.15 2.95 -3.47
C VAL A 57 -6.39 2.78 -4.80
N GLY A 58 -7.11 2.69 -5.91
CA GLY A 58 -6.52 2.53 -7.24
C GLY A 58 -5.67 3.72 -7.67
N ASN A 59 -6.06 4.94 -7.31
CA ASN A 59 -5.27 6.15 -7.60
C ASN A 59 -3.88 6.14 -6.95
N THR A 60 -3.70 5.39 -5.87
CA THR A 60 -2.39 5.18 -5.22
C THR A 60 -1.71 3.92 -5.72
N LEU A 61 -2.43 2.81 -5.84
CA LEU A 61 -1.82 1.53 -6.22
C LEU A 61 -1.33 1.50 -7.67
N ARG A 62 -2.06 2.09 -8.61
CA ARG A 62 -1.68 2.05 -10.04
C ARG A 62 -0.34 2.73 -10.33
N PRO A 63 -0.06 3.99 -9.89
CA PRO A 63 1.25 4.59 -10.10
C PRO A 63 2.35 3.87 -9.31
N LEU A 64 2.06 3.36 -8.11
CA LEU A 64 2.98 2.54 -7.33
C LEU A 64 3.37 1.26 -8.08
N ASN A 65 2.39 0.54 -8.60
CA ASN A 65 2.63 -0.70 -9.33
C ASN A 65 3.32 -0.46 -10.68
N ALA A 66 3.02 0.65 -11.36
CA ALA A 66 3.73 1.04 -12.58
C ALA A 66 5.22 1.28 -12.30
N GLU A 67 5.57 1.96 -11.21
CA GLU A 67 6.97 2.19 -10.82
C GLU A 67 7.66 0.88 -10.40
N ARG A 68 6.98 0.00 -9.67
CA ARG A 68 7.50 -1.34 -9.33
C ARG A 68 7.81 -2.16 -10.57
N LEU A 69 6.89 -2.22 -11.53
CA LEU A 69 7.10 -2.91 -12.81
C LEU A 69 8.28 -2.31 -13.57
N ARG A 70 8.35 -0.99 -13.70
CA ARG A 70 9.45 -0.31 -14.36
C ARG A 70 10.81 -0.67 -13.75
N ARG A 71 10.91 -0.73 -12.42
CA ARG A 71 12.14 -1.11 -11.71
C ARG A 71 12.48 -2.58 -11.90
N LEU A 72 11.50 -3.47 -11.78
CA LEU A 72 11.69 -4.91 -11.99
C LEU A 72 12.10 -5.23 -13.44
N ASP A 73 11.55 -4.52 -14.42
CA ASP A 73 11.92 -4.70 -15.84
C ASP A 73 13.30 -4.12 -16.18
N ALA A 74 13.81 -3.21 -15.37
CA ALA A 74 15.15 -2.64 -15.51
C ALA A 74 16.25 -3.47 -14.83
N LEU A 75 15.90 -4.54 -14.10
CA LEU A 75 16.90 -5.42 -13.47
C LEU A 75 17.76 -6.11 -14.54
N THR A 76 19.05 -6.15 -14.30
CA THR A 76 20.02 -6.88 -15.13
C THR A 76 19.99 -8.38 -14.81
N SER A 77 20.61 -9.21 -15.63
CA SER A 77 20.63 -10.68 -15.45
C SER A 77 21.36 -11.14 -14.18
N ASP A 78 22.18 -10.31 -13.59
CA ASP A 78 23.01 -10.57 -12.40
C ASP A 78 22.49 -9.89 -11.13
N HIS A 79 21.19 -9.49 -11.12
CA HIS A 79 20.56 -8.89 -9.95
C HIS A 79 20.55 -9.82 -8.74
N SER A 80 20.60 -9.23 -7.56
CA SER A 80 20.50 -9.93 -6.27
C SER A 80 19.04 -9.99 -5.79
N THR A 81 18.78 -10.84 -4.79
CA THR A 81 17.48 -10.86 -4.08
C THR A 81 17.19 -9.50 -3.43
N GLU A 82 18.20 -8.80 -2.90
CA GLU A 82 18.05 -7.48 -2.34
C GLU A 82 17.57 -6.47 -3.37
N ASP A 83 18.08 -6.52 -4.61
CA ASP A 83 17.64 -5.62 -5.69
C ASP A 83 16.15 -5.82 -6.01
N VAL A 84 15.68 -7.07 -6.03
CA VAL A 84 14.24 -7.38 -6.23
C VAL A 84 13.39 -6.83 -5.10
N ILE A 85 13.83 -7.02 -3.84
CA ILE A 85 13.14 -6.50 -2.65
C ILE A 85 13.09 -4.97 -2.68
N ARG A 86 14.18 -4.30 -3.05
CA ARG A 86 14.25 -2.83 -3.20
C ARG A 86 13.29 -2.33 -4.27
N CYS A 87 13.22 -3.00 -5.43
CA CYS A 87 12.25 -2.65 -6.49
C CYS A 87 10.80 -2.65 -5.98
N PHE A 88 10.47 -3.50 -5.02
CA PHE A 88 9.12 -3.61 -4.47
C PHE A 88 8.87 -2.64 -3.30
N LEU A 89 9.81 -2.51 -2.36
CA LEU A 89 9.63 -1.75 -1.12
C LEU A 89 9.84 -0.25 -1.28
N GLU A 90 10.93 0.18 -1.95
CA GLU A 90 11.29 1.61 -2.05
C GLU A 90 10.19 2.47 -2.66
N PRO A 91 9.54 2.10 -3.79
CA PRO A 91 8.45 2.91 -4.33
C PRO A 91 7.27 3.05 -3.38
N ALA A 92 7.00 2.01 -2.58
CA ALA A 92 5.93 2.06 -1.58
C ALA A 92 6.30 2.98 -0.42
N ILE A 93 7.54 2.92 0.07
CA ILE A 93 8.05 3.82 1.11
C ILE A 93 7.99 5.27 0.62
N ASP A 94 8.44 5.54 -0.61
CA ASP A 94 8.47 6.88 -1.19
C ASP A 94 7.08 7.50 -1.38
N ILE A 95 6.09 6.70 -1.77
CA ILE A 95 4.73 7.18 -2.05
C ILE A 95 3.89 7.21 -0.76
N LEU A 96 3.95 6.15 0.04
CA LEU A 96 3.06 5.97 1.18
C LEU A 96 3.55 6.65 2.47
N SER A 97 4.83 7.06 2.52
CA SER A 97 5.38 7.84 3.64
C SER A 97 5.19 9.35 3.50
N LYS A 98 4.58 9.82 2.40
CA LYS A 98 4.28 11.24 2.21
C LYS A 98 3.25 11.71 3.23
N ASP A 99 3.40 12.94 3.69
CA ASP A 99 2.44 13.58 4.58
C ASP A 99 1.02 13.50 3.98
N ASN A 100 0.05 13.14 4.80
CA ASN A 100 -1.37 12.94 4.46
C ASN A 100 -1.68 11.76 3.52
N CYS A 101 -0.82 10.74 3.43
CA CYS A 101 -1.19 9.49 2.76
C CYS A 101 -1.90 8.54 3.73
N ASP A 102 -3.23 8.58 3.76
CA ASP A 102 -4.05 7.71 4.62
C ASP A 102 -4.24 6.28 4.08
N ILE A 103 -3.72 5.99 2.90
CA ILE A 103 -3.91 4.70 2.23
C ILE A 103 -3.42 3.52 3.08
N PRO A 104 -2.24 3.55 3.74
CA PRO A 104 -1.83 2.45 4.62
C PRO A 104 -2.84 2.19 5.75
N CYS A 105 -3.42 3.25 6.32
CA CYS A 105 -4.46 3.15 7.34
C CYS A 105 -5.73 2.49 6.79
N ILE A 106 -6.20 2.94 5.62
CA ILE A 106 -7.38 2.39 4.94
C ILE A 106 -7.17 0.91 4.60
N LEU A 107 -6.01 0.53 4.07
CA LEU A 107 -5.68 -0.86 3.75
C LEU A 107 -5.63 -1.74 5.01
N GLY A 108 -5.01 -1.25 6.09
CA GLY A 108 -4.96 -1.96 7.38
C GLY A 108 -6.35 -2.14 8.01
N GLN A 109 -7.23 -1.15 7.89
CA GLN A 109 -8.62 -1.25 8.36
C GLN A 109 -9.43 -2.22 7.49
N ALA A 110 -9.32 -2.14 6.18
CA ALA A 110 -10.00 -3.04 5.24
C ALA A 110 -9.60 -4.51 5.46
N HIS A 111 -8.34 -4.76 5.80
CA HIS A 111 -7.89 -6.10 6.19
C HIS A 111 -8.57 -6.59 7.47
N ARG A 112 -8.68 -5.75 8.50
CA ARG A 112 -9.39 -6.08 9.75
C ARG A 112 -10.90 -6.27 9.55
N GLU A 113 -11.52 -5.47 8.68
CA GLU A 113 -12.95 -5.55 8.34
C GLU A 113 -13.27 -6.74 7.41
N GLN A 114 -12.25 -7.49 6.93
CA GLN A 114 -12.39 -8.57 5.96
C GLN A 114 -13.20 -8.16 4.71
N ASN A 115 -12.95 -6.96 4.20
CA ASN A 115 -13.61 -6.44 3.01
C ASN A 115 -13.16 -7.22 1.77
N ARG A 116 -13.90 -8.29 1.45
CA ARG A 116 -13.56 -9.21 0.37
C ARG A 116 -13.52 -8.53 -1.00
N ALA A 117 -14.45 -7.63 -1.28
CA ALA A 117 -14.50 -6.93 -2.56
C ALA A 117 -13.25 -6.05 -2.77
N LEU A 118 -12.78 -5.37 -1.71
CA LEU A 118 -11.53 -4.60 -1.76
C LEU A 118 -10.31 -5.52 -1.89
N GLN A 119 -10.29 -6.67 -1.20
CA GLN A 119 -9.18 -7.64 -1.32
C GLN A 119 -9.08 -8.18 -2.75
N GLU A 120 -10.21 -8.52 -3.38
CA GLU A 120 -10.27 -8.97 -4.78
C GLU A 120 -9.81 -7.86 -5.74
N PHE A 121 -10.23 -6.61 -5.52
CA PHE A 121 -9.77 -5.46 -6.30
C PHE A 121 -8.25 -5.26 -6.18
N ILE A 122 -7.70 -5.26 -4.96
CA ILE A 122 -6.25 -5.13 -4.73
C ILE A 122 -5.50 -6.27 -5.41
N ALA A 123 -5.96 -7.51 -5.29
CA ALA A 123 -5.34 -8.67 -5.93
C ALA A 123 -5.29 -8.53 -7.46
N GLN A 124 -6.33 -7.95 -8.08
CA GLN A 124 -6.34 -7.68 -9.53
C GLN A 124 -5.30 -6.61 -9.90
N GLU A 125 -5.23 -5.51 -9.15
CA GLU A 125 -4.28 -4.41 -9.40
C GLU A 125 -2.80 -4.83 -9.17
N VAL A 126 -2.55 -5.76 -8.24
CA VAL A 126 -1.19 -6.22 -7.89
C VAL A 126 -0.73 -7.41 -8.75
N ARG A 127 -1.64 -8.16 -9.38
CA ARG A 127 -1.31 -9.38 -10.14
C ARG A 127 -0.14 -9.24 -11.12
N PRO A 128 -0.05 -8.19 -11.96
CA PRO A 128 1.07 -8.04 -12.92
C PRO A 128 2.42 -7.89 -12.21
N VAL A 129 2.45 -7.12 -11.11
CA VAL A 129 3.66 -6.91 -10.29
C VAL A 129 4.07 -8.19 -9.59
N ALA A 130 3.09 -8.93 -9.03
CA ALA A 130 3.35 -10.20 -8.36
C ALA A 130 3.97 -11.23 -9.31
N ALA A 131 3.49 -11.34 -10.54
CA ALA A 131 4.07 -12.22 -11.56
C ALA A 131 5.54 -11.89 -11.82
N ARG A 132 5.85 -10.60 -12.09
CA ARG A 132 7.24 -10.15 -12.34
C ARG A 132 8.13 -10.30 -11.12
N PHE A 133 7.60 -10.05 -9.92
CA PHE A 133 8.33 -10.25 -8.67
C PHE A 133 8.70 -11.72 -8.46
N ILE A 134 7.75 -12.64 -8.67
CA ILE A 134 7.97 -14.08 -8.57
C ILE A 134 9.07 -14.52 -9.56
N ASP A 135 8.99 -14.10 -10.82
CA ASP A 135 9.98 -14.44 -11.84
C ASP A 135 11.38 -13.94 -11.45
N ALA A 136 11.48 -12.70 -10.94
CA ALA A 136 12.76 -12.13 -10.50
C ALA A 136 13.34 -12.86 -9.28
N ILE A 137 12.50 -13.23 -8.30
CA ILE A 137 12.92 -14.03 -7.13
C ILE A 137 13.35 -15.44 -7.56
N HIS A 138 12.66 -16.10 -8.49
CA HIS A 138 13.07 -17.41 -9.00
C HIS A 138 14.44 -17.38 -9.67
N THR A 139 14.83 -16.26 -10.28
CA THR A 139 16.16 -16.09 -10.86
C THR A 139 17.26 -16.16 -9.79
N THR A 140 17.02 -15.55 -8.62
CA THR A 140 18.02 -15.48 -7.53
C THR A 140 17.91 -16.65 -6.54
N LEU A 141 16.69 -17.20 -6.37
CA LEU A 141 16.37 -18.27 -5.41
C LEU A 141 15.54 -19.37 -6.10
N PRO A 142 16.16 -20.13 -7.04
CA PRO A 142 15.41 -21.10 -7.86
C PRO A 142 14.87 -22.31 -7.08
N HIS A 143 15.31 -22.50 -5.84
CA HIS A 143 14.83 -23.57 -4.95
C HIS A 143 13.50 -23.24 -4.28
N LEU A 144 13.10 -21.96 -4.22
CA LEU A 144 11.82 -21.58 -3.59
C LEU A 144 10.63 -21.86 -4.51
N GLY A 145 9.62 -22.52 -3.97
CA GLY A 145 8.33 -22.70 -4.65
C GLY A 145 7.52 -21.40 -4.69
N THR A 146 6.64 -21.28 -5.68
CA THR A 146 5.75 -20.10 -5.82
C THR A 146 4.95 -19.80 -4.54
N ALA A 147 4.47 -20.84 -3.85
CA ALA A 147 3.70 -20.69 -2.61
C ALA A 147 4.55 -20.08 -1.49
N GLU A 148 5.83 -20.47 -1.39
CA GLU A 148 6.77 -19.93 -0.40
C GLU A 148 7.09 -18.47 -0.70
N ILE A 149 7.34 -18.13 -1.98
CA ILE A 149 7.57 -16.75 -2.42
C ILE A 149 6.36 -15.87 -2.06
N LEU A 150 5.14 -16.32 -2.34
CA LEU A 150 3.92 -15.57 -2.02
C LEU A 150 3.74 -15.41 -0.50
N ALA A 151 3.98 -16.45 0.30
CA ALA A 151 3.90 -16.36 1.76
C ALA A 151 4.92 -15.36 2.33
N ARG A 152 6.18 -15.41 1.85
CA ARG A 152 7.23 -14.45 2.25
C ARG A 152 6.90 -13.03 1.78
N ALA A 153 6.29 -12.87 0.59
CA ALA A 153 5.81 -11.58 0.11
C ALA A 153 4.67 -11.00 0.99
N GLU A 154 3.75 -11.83 1.48
CA GLU A 154 2.72 -11.42 2.44
C GLU A 154 3.34 -10.93 3.77
N PHE A 155 4.36 -11.61 4.29
CA PHE A 155 5.08 -11.15 5.48
C PHE A 155 5.81 -9.82 5.23
N MET A 156 6.42 -9.65 4.07
CA MET A 156 7.05 -8.41 3.64
C MET A 156 6.05 -7.26 3.57
N ILE A 157 4.87 -7.47 2.96
CA ILE A 157 3.78 -6.48 2.88
C ILE A 157 3.27 -6.14 4.27
N GLY A 158 3.05 -7.14 5.14
CA GLY A 158 2.64 -6.92 6.52
C GLY A 158 3.64 -6.07 7.31
N SER A 159 4.93 -6.34 7.16
CA SER A 159 6.01 -5.56 7.78
C SER A 159 6.05 -4.13 7.24
N LEU A 160 5.90 -3.93 5.94
CA LEU A 160 5.83 -2.61 5.31
C LEU A 160 4.64 -1.80 5.86
N LEU A 161 3.43 -2.37 5.86
CA LEU A 161 2.23 -1.70 6.35
C LEU A 161 2.36 -1.36 7.84
N HIS A 162 2.99 -2.24 8.65
CA HIS A 162 3.28 -1.95 10.05
C HIS A 162 4.19 -0.73 10.20
N VAL A 163 5.29 -0.69 9.46
CA VAL A 163 6.25 0.45 9.51
C VAL A 163 5.56 1.75 9.11
N LEU A 164 4.78 1.75 8.03
CA LEU A 164 4.09 2.93 7.52
C LEU A 164 2.97 3.42 8.45
N HIS A 165 2.27 2.50 9.13
CA HIS A 165 1.16 2.85 10.02
C HIS A 165 1.60 3.20 11.44
N SER A 166 2.46 2.37 12.05
CA SER A 166 2.84 2.49 13.46
C SER A 166 3.99 3.47 13.69
N GLN A 167 4.71 3.85 12.63
CA GLN A 167 5.90 4.69 12.71
C GLN A 167 6.85 4.25 13.85
N THR A 168 6.96 2.94 14.07
CA THR A 168 7.80 2.37 15.16
C THR A 168 7.43 2.84 16.57
N ALA A 169 6.17 3.21 16.82
CA ALA A 169 5.72 3.79 18.09
C ALA A 169 6.13 2.96 19.32
N ILE A 170 6.00 1.62 19.24
CA ILE A 170 6.38 0.72 20.35
C ILE A 170 7.91 0.76 20.55
N ALA A 171 8.70 0.69 19.48
CA ALA A 171 10.16 0.72 19.58
C ALA A 171 10.65 2.05 20.17
N ARG A 172 10.04 3.18 19.79
CA ARG A 172 10.33 4.50 20.38
C ARG A 172 10.00 4.57 21.87
N ALA A 173 8.87 3.96 22.28
CA ALA A 173 8.48 3.91 23.68
C ALA A 173 9.42 3.06 24.54
N LEU A 174 9.95 1.96 23.97
CA LEU A 174 10.91 1.08 24.65
C LEU A 174 12.32 1.66 24.70
N ALA A 175 12.70 2.49 23.74
CA ALA A 175 14.04 3.06 23.62
C ALA A 175 13.99 4.57 23.28
N PRO A 176 13.51 5.43 24.19
CA PRO A 176 13.24 6.84 23.89
C PRO A 176 14.50 7.66 23.53
N GLY A 177 15.71 7.18 23.87
CA GLY A 177 16.98 7.83 23.52
C GLY A 177 17.53 7.45 22.14
N GLN A 178 16.92 6.52 21.43
CA GLN A 178 17.40 6.03 20.14
C GLN A 178 16.86 6.91 18.98
N GLN A 179 17.59 7.98 18.66
CA GLN A 179 17.20 8.94 17.61
C GLN A 179 17.04 8.29 16.23
N ARG A 180 17.79 7.20 15.93
CA ARG A 180 17.67 6.46 14.67
C ARG A 180 16.28 5.88 14.40
N LEU A 181 15.48 5.62 15.43
CA LEU A 181 14.08 5.18 15.29
C LEU A 181 13.15 6.28 14.75
N ASN A 182 13.63 7.52 14.66
CA ASN A 182 12.93 8.64 14.03
C ASN A 182 13.41 8.90 12.59
N ASP A 183 14.42 8.18 12.13
CA ASP A 183 14.97 8.30 10.77
C ASP A 183 14.28 7.28 9.84
N ASN A 184 13.42 7.80 8.99
CA ASN A 184 12.67 6.97 8.02
C ASN A 184 13.61 6.24 7.06
N THR A 185 14.75 6.82 6.69
CA THR A 185 15.74 6.17 5.83
C THR A 185 16.38 4.98 6.54
N PHE A 186 16.75 5.15 7.82
CA PHE A 186 17.26 4.04 8.63
C PHE A 186 16.23 2.90 8.74
N ILE A 187 14.97 3.22 9.03
CA ILE A 187 13.90 2.21 9.17
C ILE A 187 13.66 1.49 7.84
N ALA A 188 13.65 2.21 6.72
CA ALA A 188 13.51 1.63 5.39
C ALA A 188 14.63 0.64 5.09
N GLU A 189 15.89 1.00 5.36
CA GLU A 189 17.04 0.10 5.19
C GLU A 189 16.99 -1.13 6.10
N GLN A 190 16.51 -0.98 7.35
CA GLN A 190 16.33 -2.14 8.23
C GLN A 190 15.22 -3.07 7.72
N LEU A 191 14.13 -2.52 7.18
CA LEU A 191 13.06 -3.31 6.59
C LEU A 191 13.56 -4.10 5.36
N ILE A 192 14.31 -3.46 4.48
CA ILE A 192 14.89 -4.10 3.28
C ILE A 192 15.80 -5.26 3.69
N LYS A 193 16.74 -5.03 4.63
CA LYS A 193 17.65 -6.08 5.14
C LYS A 193 16.90 -7.24 5.78
N PHE A 194 15.90 -6.94 6.60
CA PHE A 194 15.05 -7.95 7.24
C PHE A 194 14.31 -8.81 6.21
N CYS A 195 13.69 -8.17 5.22
CA CYS A 195 12.97 -8.88 4.17
C CYS A 195 13.93 -9.70 3.29
N THR A 196 15.08 -9.14 2.90
CA THR A 196 16.10 -9.86 2.11
C THR A 196 16.57 -11.12 2.84
N ALA A 197 16.91 -11.01 4.13
CA ALA A 197 17.28 -12.17 4.94
C ALA A 197 16.15 -13.19 5.04
N GLY A 198 14.88 -12.72 5.20
CA GLY A 198 13.71 -13.59 5.26
C GLY A 198 13.43 -14.35 3.95
N PHE A 199 13.82 -13.79 2.80
CA PHE A 199 13.77 -14.51 1.51
C PHE A 199 14.94 -15.47 1.31
N SER A 200 16.15 -15.15 1.80
CA SER A 200 17.38 -15.90 1.53
C SER A 200 17.63 -17.08 2.48
N ASN A 201 16.97 -17.14 3.64
CA ASN A 201 17.16 -18.24 4.58
C ASN A 201 16.29 -19.46 4.18
N GLU A 202 16.93 -20.65 4.20
CA GLU A 202 16.26 -21.95 4.06
C GLU A 202 15.36 -22.28 5.25
#